data_d4784ce1117b614104208d81e33a3564
#
_entry.id   d4784ce1117b614104208d81e33a3564
#
_cell.length_a   1.000
_cell.length_b   1.000
_cell.length_c   1.000
_cell.angle_alpha   90.00
_cell.angle_beta   90.00
_cell.angle_gamma   90.00
#
_symmetry.space_group_name_H-M   'P 1'
#
loop_
_entity.id
_entity.type
_entity.pdbx_description
1 polymer ?
#
loop_
_entity_poly.entity_id
_entity_poly.type
_entity_poly.pdbx_seq_one_letter_code
_entity_poly.pdbx_strand_id
1 'polypeptide(L)'
;FEDMNVLWFFDNTQSPRTAGWQRIMCTSAAHHPYAHAWWPDAHVIGYEHGFINMAADICRVLDGGKPEVALPDFQDAYQTQRVLEAALLAAKNRASVKLSEVR
;
A
#
# COMPACT_ATOMS: atom_id res chain seq x y z
N PHE A 1 -1.43 -0.97 -13.10
CA PHE A 1 -2.86 -1.33 -12.93
C PHE A 1 -3.25 -2.67 -13.58
N GLU A 2 -2.36 -3.33 -14.33
CA GLU A 2 -2.68 -4.58 -15.04
C GLU A 2 -2.98 -5.75 -14.09
N ASP A 3 -2.39 -5.76 -12.90
CA ASP A 3 -2.56 -6.85 -11.91
C ASP A 3 -2.67 -6.26 -10.47
N MET A 4 -3.59 -5.31 -10.29
CA MET A 4 -3.70 -4.50 -9.06
C MET A 4 -4.06 -5.30 -7.80
N ASN A 5 -4.50 -6.56 -7.95
CA ASN A 5 -4.86 -7.44 -6.83
C ASN A 5 -3.78 -8.47 -6.52
N VAL A 6 -2.60 -8.32 -7.11
CA VAL A 6 -1.48 -9.23 -6.93
C VAL A 6 -0.26 -8.48 -6.46
N LEU A 7 0.40 -9.01 -5.46
CA LEU A 7 1.72 -8.58 -5.01
C LEU A 7 2.77 -9.58 -5.49
N TRP A 8 3.79 -9.09 -6.16
CA TRP A 8 5.00 -9.83 -6.42
C TRP A 8 6.01 -9.52 -5.32
N PHE A 9 6.42 -10.54 -4.59
CA PHE A 9 7.30 -10.41 -3.44
C PHE A 9 8.56 -11.27 -3.61
N PHE A 10 9.72 -10.69 -3.32
CA PHE A 10 11.00 -11.40 -3.29
C PHE A 10 11.66 -11.15 -1.94
N ASP A 11 11.98 -12.22 -1.22
CA ASP A 11 12.66 -12.14 0.07
C ASP A 11 14.16 -12.36 -0.10
N ASN A 12 14.94 -11.31 0.08
CA ASN A 12 16.40 -11.35 0.00
C ASN A 12 17.09 -12.11 1.15
N THR A 13 16.32 -12.50 2.17
CA THR A 13 16.86 -13.28 3.31
C THR A 13 16.82 -14.78 3.07
N GLN A 14 16.13 -15.23 2.03
CA GLN A 14 16.03 -16.64 1.69
C GLN A 14 17.35 -17.20 1.16
N SER A 15 17.54 -18.52 1.37
CA SER A 15 18.66 -19.24 0.76
C SER A 15 18.65 -19.08 -0.76
N PRO A 16 19.80 -18.82 -1.41
CA PRO A 16 19.88 -18.71 -2.86
C PRO A 16 19.34 -19.93 -3.63
N ARG A 17 19.32 -21.11 -3.00
CA ARG A 17 18.78 -22.34 -3.59
C ARG A 17 17.25 -22.34 -3.71
N THR A 18 16.57 -21.57 -2.88
CA THR A 18 15.09 -21.54 -2.78
C THR A 18 14.52 -20.15 -3.00
N ALA A 19 15.39 -19.14 -3.14
CA ALA A 19 14.95 -17.77 -3.40
C ALA A 19 14.24 -17.68 -4.75
N GLY A 20 13.11 -16.98 -4.76
CA GLY A 20 12.32 -16.78 -5.97
C GLY A 20 11.21 -15.76 -5.75
N TRP A 21 10.64 -15.30 -6.85
CA TRP A 21 9.48 -14.44 -6.83
C TRP A 21 8.22 -15.21 -6.40
N GLN A 22 7.53 -14.69 -5.43
CA GLN A 22 6.22 -15.19 -5.00
C GLN A 22 5.12 -14.30 -5.59
N ARG A 23 4.12 -14.92 -6.19
CA ARG A 23 2.90 -14.25 -6.64
C ARG A 23 1.84 -14.41 -5.57
N ILE A 24 1.51 -13.32 -4.89
CA ILE A 24 0.57 -13.31 -3.77
C ILE A 24 -0.74 -12.69 -4.23
N MET A 25 -1.84 -13.44 -4.11
CA MET A 25 -3.19 -12.94 -4.30
C MET A 25 -3.62 -12.13 -3.08
N CYS A 26 -3.85 -10.82 -3.23
CA CYS A 26 -4.14 -9.92 -2.12
C CYS A 26 -5.63 -9.85 -1.74
N THR A 27 -6.53 -10.41 -2.54
CA THR A 27 -7.98 -10.34 -2.33
C THR A 27 -8.57 -11.55 -1.60
N SER A 28 -7.87 -12.07 -0.60
CA SER A 28 -8.41 -13.08 0.30
C SER A 28 -9.32 -12.43 1.35
N ALA A 29 -10.56 -12.90 1.46
CA ALA A 29 -11.52 -12.39 2.43
C ALA A 29 -11.05 -12.58 3.89
N ALA A 30 -10.20 -13.59 4.15
CA ALA A 30 -9.66 -13.86 5.48
C ALA A 30 -8.53 -12.90 5.91
N HIS A 31 -7.84 -12.29 4.95
CA HIS A 31 -6.62 -11.53 5.24
C HIS A 31 -6.66 -10.08 4.74
N HIS A 32 -7.43 -9.79 3.70
CA HIS A 32 -7.60 -8.42 3.23
C HIS A 32 -8.69 -7.71 4.05
N PRO A 33 -8.46 -6.49 4.58
CA PRO A 33 -9.37 -5.85 5.53
C PRO A 33 -10.78 -5.61 4.98
N TYR A 34 -10.94 -5.46 3.67
CA TYR A 34 -12.23 -5.12 3.06
C TYR A 34 -12.77 -6.16 2.08
N ALA A 35 -11.97 -7.15 1.64
CA ALA A 35 -12.40 -8.07 0.58
C ALA A 35 -13.66 -8.86 0.95
N HIS A 36 -13.82 -9.17 2.24
CA HIS A 36 -15.01 -9.89 2.76
C HIS A 36 -16.32 -9.13 2.55
N ALA A 37 -16.28 -7.80 2.42
CA ALA A 37 -17.46 -6.96 2.19
C ALA A 37 -17.88 -6.92 0.71
N TRP A 38 -17.02 -7.41 -0.19
CA TRP A 38 -17.22 -7.32 -1.64
C TRP A 38 -17.53 -8.67 -2.29
N TRP A 39 -16.52 -9.54 -2.33
CA TRP A 39 -16.56 -10.74 -3.15
C TRP A 39 -15.90 -11.93 -2.44
N PRO A 40 -16.20 -13.16 -2.87
CA PRO A 40 -15.41 -14.34 -2.48
C PRO A 40 -13.92 -14.19 -2.85
N ASP A 41 -13.10 -15.05 -2.25
CA ASP A 41 -11.64 -15.05 -2.46
C ASP A 41 -11.25 -15.03 -3.94
N ALA A 42 -10.17 -14.33 -4.23
CA ALA A 42 -9.56 -14.19 -5.55
C ALA A 42 -10.39 -13.41 -6.59
N HIS A 43 -11.53 -12.82 -6.20
CA HIS A 43 -12.22 -11.88 -7.08
C HIS A 43 -11.53 -10.53 -7.10
N VAL A 44 -11.55 -9.89 -8.26
CA VAL A 44 -10.89 -8.60 -8.46
C VAL A 44 -11.66 -7.49 -7.74
N ILE A 45 -10.93 -6.71 -6.95
CA ILE A 45 -11.39 -5.44 -6.41
C ILE A 45 -10.81 -4.34 -7.30
N GLY A 46 -11.66 -3.45 -7.83
CA GLY A 46 -11.25 -2.36 -8.70
C GLY A 46 -10.82 -1.10 -7.93
N TYR A 47 -10.37 -0.10 -8.69
CA TYR A 47 -9.89 1.17 -8.15
C TYR A 47 -10.96 1.92 -7.33
N GLU A 48 -12.21 1.89 -7.79
CA GLU A 48 -13.36 2.51 -7.14
C GLU A 48 -13.64 1.95 -5.74
N HIS A 49 -13.37 0.66 -5.53
CA HIS A 49 -13.55 0.01 -4.23
C HIS A 49 -12.66 0.62 -3.15
N GLY A 50 -11.48 1.11 -3.51
CA GLY A 50 -10.58 1.82 -2.59
C GLY A 50 -11.20 3.07 -2.00
N PHE A 51 -11.87 3.87 -2.81
CA PHE A 51 -12.58 5.09 -2.34
C PHE A 51 -13.78 4.74 -1.46
N ILE A 52 -14.51 3.68 -1.81
CA ILE A 52 -15.67 3.25 -1.01
C ILE A 52 -15.19 2.71 0.36
N ASN A 53 -14.12 1.93 0.40
CA ASN A 53 -13.52 1.44 1.63
C ASN A 53 -13.06 2.60 2.52
N MET A 54 -12.39 3.60 1.94
CA MET A 54 -11.97 4.80 2.67
C MET A 54 -13.17 5.58 3.20
N ALA A 55 -14.22 5.77 2.41
CA ALA A 55 -15.44 6.44 2.85
C ALA A 55 -16.13 5.68 4.00
N ALA A 56 -16.17 4.36 3.94
CA ALA A 56 -16.71 3.52 5.01
C ALA A 56 -15.91 3.70 6.31
N ASP A 57 -14.58 3.77 6.25
CA ASP A 57 -13.75 4.02 7.42
C ASP A 57 -13.91 5.44 7.97
N ILE A 58 -14.07 6.44 7.12
CA ILE A 58 -14.39 7.81 7.56
C ILE A 58 -15.71 7.82 8.32
N CYS A 59 -16.77 7.20 7.78
CA CYS A 59 -18.06 7.11 8.45
C CYS A 59 -17.93 6.39 9.81
N ARG A 60 -17.19 5.29 9.86
CA ARG A 60 -16.96 4.54 11.09
C ARG A 60 -16.27 5.40 12.17
N VAL A 61 -15.29 6.22 11.79
CA VAL A 61 -14.62 7.15 12.70
C VAL A 61 -15.57 8.26 13.18
N LEU A 62 -16.39 8.80 12.30
CA LEU A 62 -17.41 9.81 12.66
C LEU A 62 -18.44 9.26 13.65
N ASP A 63 -18.77 7.97 13.58
CA ASP A 63 -19.64 7.26 14.51
C ASP A 63 -18.93 6.86 15.83
N GLY A 64 -17.67 7.29 16.03
CA GLY A 64 -16.90 7.02 17.25
C GLY A 64 -16.19 5.66 17.26
N GLY A 65 -16.18 4.94 16.14
CA GLY A 65 -15.46 3.68 15.97
C GLY A 65 -14.02 3.87 15.53
N LYS A 66 -13.36 2.75 15.19
CA LYS A 66 -12.00 2.75 14.63
C LYS A 66 -12.04 2.31 13.18
N PRO A 67 -11.19 2.88 12.31
CA PRO A 67 -11.09 2.42 10.93
C PRO A 67 -10.45 1.02 10.87
N GLU A 68 -10.73 0.27 9.82
CA GLU A 68 -10.05 -1.02 9.54
C GLU A 68 -8.57 -0.82 9.21
N VAL A 69 -8.30 0.23 8.45
CA VAL A 69 -6.94 0.66 8.12
C VAL A 69 -6.78 2.11 8.53
N ALA A 70 -5.63 2.47 9.09
CA ALA A 70 -5.36 3.86 9.48
C ALA A 70 -5.62 4.81 8.31
N LEU A 71 -6.46 5.82 8.58
CA LEU A 71 -6.73 6.86 7.58
C LEU A 71 -5.47 7.72 7.40
N PRO A 72 -5.10 8.03 6.15
CA PRO A 72 -3.96 8.89 5.89
C PRO A 72 -4.25 10.31 6.37
N ASP A 73 -3.22 10.97 6.89
CA ASP A 73 -3.27 12.36 7.33
C ASP A 73 -2.27 13.25 6.57
N PHE A 74 -2.22 14.53 6.92
CA PHE A 74 -1.28 15.46 6.30
C PHE A 74 0.18 15.14 6.63
N GLN A 75 0.45 14.48 7.74
CA GLN A 75 1.80 14.04 8.10
C GLN A 75 2.26 12.90 7.16
N ASP A 76 1.39 11.95 6.85
CA ASP A 76 1.67 10.89 5.87
C ASP A 76 1.93 11.49 4.47
N ALA A 77 1.09 12.44 4.06
CA ALA A 77 1.26 13.15 2.81
C ALA A 77 2.60 13.90 2.75
N TYR A 78 2.99 14.56 3.84
CA TYR A 78 4.27 15.24 3.94
C TYR A 78 5.46 14.27 3.82
N GLN A 79 5.41 13.11 4.48
CA GLN A 79 6.46 12.10 4.35
C GLN A 79 6.56 11.57 2.91
N THR A 80 5.43 11.37 2.26
CA THR A 80 5.38 10.96 0.84
C THR A 80 6.02 12.03 -0.05
N GLN A 81 5.72 13.31 0.15
CA GLN A 81 6.34 14.40 -0.62
C GLN A 81 7.86 14.46 -0.41
N ARG A 82 8.35 14.22 0.81
CA ARG A 82 9.79 14.13 1.07
C ARG A 82 10.47 13.00 0.29
N VAL A 83 9.82 11.86 0.16
CA VAL A 83 10.35 10.75 -0.67
C VAL A 83 10.43 11.15 -2.14
N LEU A 84 9.41 11.80 -2.66
CA LEU A 84 9.39 12.30 -4.04
C LEU A 84 10.50 13.33 -4.28
N GLU A 85 10.67 14.28 -3.38
CA GLU A 85 11.75 15.28 -3.48
C GLU A 85 13.13 14.62 -3.40
N ALA A 86 13.32 13.65 -2.48
CA ALA A 86 14.57 12.89 -2.40
C ALA A 86 14.88 12.18 -3.72
N ALA A 87 13.87 11.59 -4.38
CA ALA A 87 14.04 10.93 -5.67
C ALA A 87 14.47 11.91 -6.77
N LEU A 88 13.86 13.09 -6.82
CA LEU A 88 14.24 14.16 -7.77
C LEU A 88 15.67 14.63 -7.53
N LEU A 89 16.05 14.86 -6.27
CA LEU A 89 17.42 15.26 -5.90
C LEU A 89 18.42 14.16 -6.22
N ALA A 90 18.09 12.91 -5.95
CA ALA A 90 18.96 11.76 -6.27
C ALA A 90 19.20 11.64 -7.79
N ALA A 91 18.15 11.82 -8.58
CA ALA A 91 18.24 11.81 -10.04
C ALA A 91 19.11 12.98 -10.56
N LYS A 92 18.90 14.19 -10.03
CA LYS A 92 19.69 15.38 -10.37
C LYS A 92 21.16 15.24 -10.02
N ASN A 93 21.45 14.75 -8.82
CA ASN A 93 22.80 14.63 -8.29
C ASN A 93 23.52 13.35 -8.74
N ARG A 94 22.78 12.39 -9.32
CA ARG A 94 23.24 11.04 -9.66
C ARG A 94 23.88 10.33 -8.46
N ALA A 95 23.30 10.53 -7.28
CA ALA A 95 23.75 9.99 -6.00
C ALA A 95 22.56 9.68 -5.09
N SER A 96 22.77 8.80 -4.11
CA SER A 96 21.75 8.56 -3.08
C SER A 96 21.56 9.81 -2.21
N VAL A 97 20.32 10.05 -1.81
CA VAL A 97 19.95 11.16 -0.92
C VAL A 97 19.23 10.57 0.30
N LYS A 98 19.64 10.98 1.50
CA LYS A 98 18.96 10.58 2.74
C LYS A 98 17.73 11.45 2.95
N LEU A 99 16.63 10.85 3.43
CA LEU A 99 15.41 11.62 3.74
C LEU A 99 15.62 12.72 4.80
N SER A 100 16.63 12.55 5.67
CA SER A 100 17.02 13.59 6.64
C SER A 100 17.60 14.86 6.01
N GLU A 101 18.02 14.80 4.76
CA GLU A 101 18.58 15.92 3.98
C GLU A 101 17.48 16.69 3.22
N VAL A 102 16.26 16.16 3.20
CA VAL A 102 15.09 16.75 2.53
C VAL A 102 14.20 17.43 3.57
N ARG A 103 13.85 18.69 3.32
CA ARG A 103 12.99 19.52 4.20
C ARG A 103 11.55 19.48 3.74
#